data_91eea370dff25c783379afa70dac26fd
#
_entry.id   91eea370dff25c783379afa70dac26fd
#
_cell.length_a   1.000
_cell.length_b   1.000
_cell.length_c   1.000
_cell.angle_alpha   90.00
_cell.angle_beta   90.00
_cell.angle_gamma   90.00
#
_symmetry.space_group_name_H-M   'P 1'
#
loop_
_entity.id
_entity.type
_entity.pdbx_description
1 polymer ?
#
loop_
_entity_poly.entity_id
_entity_poly.type
_entity_poly.pdbx_seq_one_letter_code
_entity_poly.pdbx_strand_id
1 'polypeptide(L)'
;MKRALTWGLLIVLAVVATVLAFLPAAWLGPMVERQTGGRLTLGDAQGTLWRGSAFVGGSPGQGGAVTPLLPGRFSWRLSPLVVRGQVDITLENPQALANPVRITGSWSQWQVNAGELLLPAEGLSGLGAPLNTLAPSGTIRLTWNTLDLLRQPQSVTVQGRTVLSMSDMGARMAPIKPLGSYEMIMDWRGPQADLTLRTVRGALQLSGAGMLQNGRLRFTGQASAADGYEDTLGNMLNLLGQRRMVNGKNVIALEFR
;
A
#
# COMPACT_ATOMS: atom_id res chain seq x y z
N MET A 1 -27.14 -20.64 -46.31
CA MET A 1 -26.04 -19.77 -45.80
C MET A 1 -26.41 -19.03 -44.50
N LYS A 2 -27.56 -18.34 -44.35
CA LYS A 2 -27.94 -17.58 -43.14
C LYS A 2 -27.93 -18.44 -41.84
N ARG A 3 -28.47 -19.67 -41.90
CA ARG A 3 -28.51 -20.59 -40.73
C ARG A 3 -27.12 -21.06 -40.26
N ALA A 4 -26.19 -21.33 -41.18
CA ALA A 4 -24.83 -21.72 -40.83
C ALA A 4 -24.06 -20.53 -40.17
N LEU A 5 -24.31 -19.31 -40.61
CA LEU A 5 -23.74 -18.10 -40.03
C LEU A 5 -24.27 -17.84 -38.60
N THR A 6 -25.58 -18.06 -38.36
CA THR A 6 -26.17 -17.91 -37.01
C THR A 6 -25.64 -18.96 -36.02
N TRP A 7 -25.49 -20.23 -36.47
CA TRP A 7 -24.87 -21.27 -35.63
C TRP A 7 -23.40 -20.96 -35.32
N GLY A 8 -22.64 -20.50 -36.30
CA GLY A 8 -21.27 -20.06 -36.10
C GLY A 8 -21.14 -18.95 -35.07
N LEU A 9 -22.02 -17.93 -35.17
CA LEU A 9 -22.06 -16.83 -34.20
C LEU A 9 -22.41 -17.29 -32.78
N LEU A 10 -23.38 -18.19 -32.64
CA LEU A 10 -23.76 -18.77 -31.35
C LEU A 10 -22.63 -19.57 -30.70
N ILE A 11 -21.91 -20.34 -31.49
CA ILE A 11 -20.73 -21.10 -31.00
C ILE A 11 -19.66 -20.14 -30.51
N VAL A 12 -19.31 -19.11 -31.30
CA VAL A 12 -18.33 -18.12 -30.89
C VAL A 12 -18.77 -17.40 -29.62
N LEU A 13 -20.02 -16.99 -29.52
CA LEU A 13 -20.59 -16.35 -28.32
C LEU A 13 -20.50 -17.27 -27.09
N ALA A 14 -20.83 -18.57 -27.25
CA ALA A 14 -20.74 -19.54 -26.18
C ALA A 14 -19.30 -19.74 -25.73
N VAL A 15 -18.34 -19.84 -26.64
CA VAL A 15 -16.93 -19.96 -26.32
C VAL A 15 -16.43 -18.72 -25.57
N VAL A 16 -16.74 -17.51 -26.06
CA VAL A 16 -16.36 -16.25 -25.41
C VAL A 16 -16.97 -16.17 -24.00
N ALA A 17 -18.26 -16.50 -23.86
CA ALA A 17 -18.93 -16.50 -22.56
C ALA A 17 -18.27 -17.51 -21.58
N THR A 18 -17.90 -18.70 -22.06
CA THR A 18 -17.20 -19.72 -21.26
C THR A 18 -15.82 -19.22 -20.82
N VAL A 19 -15.03 -18.68 -21.75
CA VAL A 19 -13.71 -18.11 -21.44
C VAL A 19 -13.82 -17.00 -20.41
N LEU A 20 -14.77 -16.08 -20.58
CA LEU A 20 -15.00 -15.01 -19.62
C LEU A 20 -15.44 -15.54 -18.25
N ALA A 21 -16.32 -16.55 -18.22
CA ALA A 21 -16.80 -17.12 -16.97
C ALA A 21 -15.69 -17.81 -16.16
N PHE A 22 -14.75 -18.43 -16.84
CA PHE A 22 -13.67 -19.21 -16.23
C PHE A 22 -12.30 -18.54 -16.33
N LEU A 23 -12.25 -17.22 -16.51
CA LEU A 23 -10.98 -16.48 -16.61
C LEU A 23 -10.09 -16.74 -15.39
N PRO A 24 -8.89 -17.34 -15.54
CA PRO A 24 -8.08 -17.74 -14.40
C PRO A 24 -7.58 -16.54 -13.58
N ALA A 25 -7.60 -16.66 -12.26
CA ALA A 25 -7.04 -15.68 -11.32
C ALA A 25 -5.54 -15.41 -11.57
N ALA A 26 -4.81 -16.40 -12.08
CA ALA A 26 -3.38 -16.29 -12.37
C ALA A 26 -3.02 -15.13 -13.32
N TRP A 27 -3.97 -14.67 -14.14
CA TRP A 27 -3.74 -13.51 -15.04
C TRP A 27 -3.59 -12.18 -14.31
N LEU A 28 -4.07 -12.10 -13.05
CA LEU A 28 -3.92 -10.89 -12.24
C LEU A 28 -2.48 -10.66 -11.80
N GLY A 29 -1.68 -11.72 -11.58
CA GLY A 29 -0.28 -11.60 -11.16
C GLY A 29 0.55 -10.73 -12.09
N PRO A 30 0.70 -11.08 -13.38
CA PRO A 30 1.45 -10.27 -14.34
C PRO A 30 0.89 -8.85 -14.53
N MET A 31 -0.41 -8.64 -14.34
CA MET A 31 -1.02 -7.32 -14.41
C MET A 31 -0.58 -6.44 -13.23
N VAL A 32 -0.60 -6.96 -12.01
CA VAL A 32 -0.15 -6.27 -10.80
C VAL A 32 1.35 -5.96 -10.90
N GLU A 33 2.16 -6.93 -11.31
CA GLU A 33 3.60 -6.75 -11.48
C GLU A 33 3.93 -5.61 -12.47
N ARG A 34 3.28 -5.58 -13.61
CA ARG A 34 3.48 -4.51 -14.61
C ARG A 34 3.09 -3.13 -14.06
N GLN A 35 1.98 -3.04 -13.33
CA GLN A 35 1.48 -1.77 -12.79
C GLN A 35 2.33 -1.24 -11.64
N THR A 36 2.98 -2.14 -10.90
CA THR A 36 3.81 -1.79 -9.73
C THR A 36 5.31 -1.75 -10.05
N GLY A 37 5.70 -1.92 -11.32
CA GLY A 37 7.10 -2.02 -11.72
C GLY A 37 7.81 -3.24 -11.12
N GLY A 38 7.08 -4.32 -10.88
CA GLY A 38 7.57 -5.57 -10.28
C GLY A 38 7.73 -5.53 -8.76
N ARG A 39 7.25 -4.48 -8.10
CA ARG A 39 7.36 -4.35 -6.63
C ARG A 39 6.34 -5.18 -5.86
N LEU A 40 5.16 -5.36 -6.42
CA LEU A 40 4.13 -6.22 -5.86
C LEU A 40 3.88 -7.40 -6.79
N THR A 41 3.66 -8.56 -6.21
CA THR A 41 3.35 -9.79 -6.92
C THR A 41 2.26 -10.56 -6.20
N LEU A 42 1.50 -11.34 -6.97
CA LEU A 42 0.48 -12.26 -6.44
C LEU A 42 0.99 -13.69 -6.56
N GLY A 43 1.31 -14.29 -5.42
CA GLY A 43 1.77 -15.68 -5.33
C GLY A 43 0.60 -16.64 -5.16
N ASP A 44 0.72 -17.83 -5.76
CA ASP A 44 -0.24 -18.93 -5.66
C ASP A 44 -1.69 -18.46 -5.89
N ALA A 45 -1.91 -17.73 -6.99
CA ALA A 45 -3.23 -17.27 -7.37
C ALA A 45 -4.13 -18.45 -7.78
N GLN A 46 -5.25 -18.60 -7.08
CA GLN A 46 -6.20 -19.71 -7.26
C GLN A 46 -7.60 -19.18 -7.58
N GLY A 47 -8.38 -20.00 -8.30
CA GLY A 47 -9.74 -19.67 -8.69
C GLY A 47 -9.81 -18.86 -9.98
N THR A 48 -10.82 -18.01 -10.06
CA THR A 48 -11.11 -17.20 -11.25
C THR A 48 -10.98 -15.72 -10.96
N LEU A 49 -11.03 -14.88 -12.02
CA LEU A 49 -11.11 -13.44 -11.89
C LEU A 49 -12.30 -13.01 -11.00
N TRP A 50 -13.40 -13.73 -11.07
CA TRP A 50 -14.63 -13.42 -10.35
C TRP A 50 -14.59 -13.84 -8.89
N ARG A 51 -13.93 -14.95 -8.59
CA ARG A 51 -13.74 -15.48 -7.23
C ARG A 51 -12.41 -16.17 -7.17
N GLY A 52 -11.47 -15.55 -6.48
CA GLY A 52 -10.14 -16.09 -6.37
C GLY A 52 -9.47 -15.71 -5.07
N SER A 53 -8.26 -16.19 -4.92
CA SER A 53 -7.42 -15.87 -3.79
C SER A 53 -5.94 -15.92 -4.18
N ALA A 54 -5.10 -15.14 -3.48
CA ALA A 54 -3.66 -15.13 -3.68
C ALA A 54 -2.95 -14.62 -2.42
N PHE A 55 -1.65 -14.89 -2.32
CA PHE A 55 -0.76 -14.21 -1.37
C PHE A 55 -0.20 -12.94 -2.01
N VAL A 56 -0.03 -11.90 -1.20
CA VAL A 56 0.61 -10.65 -1.63
C VAL A 56 2.07 -10.66 -1.22
N GLY A 57 2.96 -10.66 -2.20
CA GLY A 57 4.39 -10.58 -2.02
C GLY A 57 4.97 -9.23 -2.42
N GLY A 58 6.10 -8.89 -1.82
CA GLY A 58 6.94 -7.76 -2.18
C GLY A 58 8.22 -8.21 -2.86
N SER A 59 8.71 -7.43 -3.82
CA SER A 59 9.98 -7.63 -4.51
C SER A 59 10.70 -6.31 -4.67
N PRO A 60 12.05 -6.29 -4.69
CA PRO A 60 12.82 -5.07 -4.97
C PRO A 60 12.61 -4.50 -6.38
N GLY A 61 11.97 -5.26 -7.25
CA GLY A 61 11.72 -4.91 -8.65
C GLY A 61 11.63 -6.16 -9.52
N GLN A 62 11.60 -5.97 -10.85
CA GLN A 62 11.50 -7.09 -11.79
C GLN A 62 12.62 -8.11 -11.61
N GLY A 63 12.26 -9.39 -11.45
CA GLY A 63 13.22 -10.49 -11.27
C GLY A 63 13.85 -10.58 -9.88
N GLY A 64 13.47 -9.73 -8.94
CA GLY A 64 13.92 -9.79 -7.56
C GLY A 64 13.29 -10.94 -6.77
N ALA A 65 13.94 -11.34 -5.67
CA ALA A 65 13.38 -12.35 -4.78
C ALA A 65 12.07 -11.86 -4.16
N VAL A 66 11.03 -12.69 -4.23
CA VAL A 66 9.71 -12.38 -3.68
C VAL A 66 9.67 -12.80 -2.22
N THR A 67 9.25 -11.88 -1.36
CA THR A 67 9.00 -12.16 0.06
C THR A 67 7.55 -11.85 0.42
N PRO A 68 6.95 -12.56 1.38
CA PRO A 68 5.61 -12.23 1.86
C PRO A 68 5.57 -10.78 2.38
N LEU A 69 4.70 -9.95 1.80
CA LEU A 69 4.52 -8.56 2.23
C LEU A 69 3.40 -8.46 3.27
N LEU A 70 2.30 -9.14 3.01
CA LEU A 70 1.13 -9.15 3.87
C LEU A 70 0.89 -10.57 4.42
N PRO A 71 0.46 -10.70 5.69
CA PRO A 71 0.15 -12.00 6.25
C PRO A 71 -1.12 -12.58 5.62
N GLY A 72 -1.15 -13.90 5.54
CA GLY A 72 -2.32 -14.64 5.08
C GLY A 72 -2.63 -14.49 3.59
N ARG A 73 -3.71 -15.10 3.21
CA ARG A 73 -4.20 -15.15 1.83
C ARG A 73 -5.35 -14.15 1.66
N PHE A 74 -5.25 -13.31 0.66
CA PHE A 74 -6.34 -12.44 0.22
C PHE A 74 -7.28 -13.23 -0.67
N SER A 75 -8.56 -13.16 -0.38
CA SER A 75 -9.62 -13.64 -1.24
C SER A 75 -10.42 -12.46 -1.78
N TRP A 76 -10.90 -12.60 -3.00
CA TRP A 76 -11.73 -11.59 -3.64
C TRP A 76 -12.97 -12.19 -4.28
N ARG A 77 -13.98 -11.35 -4.36
CA ARG A 77 -15.19 -11.60 -5.11
C ARG A 77 -15.50 -10.37 -5.95
N LEU A 78 -15.48 -10.53 -7.26
CA LEU A 78 -15.83 -9.49 -8.23
C LEU A 78 -17.19 -9.83 -8.83
N SER A 79 -18.11 -8.86 -8.83
CA SER A 79 -19.40 -9.02 -9.48
C SER A 79 -19.28 -9.04 -11.00
N PRO A 80 -19.91 -10.00 -11.70
CA PRO A 80 -19.97 -10.00 -13.17
C PRO A 80 -20.62 -8.76 -13.77
N LEU A 81 -21.35 -7.97 -12.99
CA LEU A 81 -21.95 -6.71 -13.44
C LEU A 81 -20.90 -5.65 -13.84
N VAL A 82 -19.61 -5.89 -13.54
CA VAL A 82 -18.53 -5.03 -14.03
C VAL A 82 -18.52 -4.93 -15.55
N VAL A 83 -18.95 -5.96 -16.27
CA VAL A 83 -19.12 -5.93 -17.74
C VAL A 83 -20.15 -4.87 -18.19
N ARG A 84 -21.11 -4.57 -17.32
CA ARG A 84 -22.15 -3.53 -17.54
C ARG A 84 -21.79 -2.17 -16.92
N GLY A 85 -20.55 -2.02 -16.43
CA GLY A 85 -20.08 -0.77 -15.84
C GLY A 85 -20.32 -0.64 -14.33
N GLN A 86 -20.82 -1.67 -13.65
CA GLN A 86 -21.02 -1.66 -12.20
C GLN A 86 -19.90 -2.43 -11.50
N VAL A 87 -19.05 -1.72 -10.79
CA VAL A 87 -17.97 -2.32 -10.00
C VAL A 87 -18.50 -2.67 -8.61
N ASP A 88 -18.36 -3.92 -8.21
CA ASP A 88 -18.60 -4.39 -6.85
C ASP A 88 -17.58 -5.50 -6.56
N ILE A 89 -16.57 -5.15 -5.75
CA ILE A 89 -15.47 -6.02 -5.35
C ILE A 89 -15.48 -6.12 -3.84
N THR A 90 -15.41 -7.34 -3.32
CA THR A 90 -15.18 -7.58 -1.89
C THR A 90 -13.83 -8.26 -1.73
N LEU A 91 -13.00 -7.72 -0.84
CA LEU A 91 -11.70 -8.27 -0.45
C LEU A 91 -11.75 -8.72 1.01
N GLU A 92 -11.25 -9.91 1.28
CA GLU A 92 -11.22 -10.49 2.61
C GLU A 92 -9.82 -11.07 2.90
N ASN A 93 -9.33 -10.82 4.09
CA ASN A 93 -8.15 -11.48 4.66
C ASN A 93 -8.23 -11.40 6.19
N PRO A 94 -8.59 -12.49 6.88
CA PRO A 94 -8.78 -12.47 8.34
C PRO A 94 -7.51 -12.12 9.15
N GLN A 95 -6.32 -12.20 8.55
CA GLN A 95 -5.06 -11.93 9.22
C GLN A 95 -4.57 -10.47 9.01
N ALA A 96 -4.95 -9.85 7.88
CA ALA A 96 -4.49 -8.52 7.53
C ALA A 96 -5.60 -7.47 7.58
N LEU A 97 -6.85 -7.83 7.34
CA LEU A 97 -7.99 -6.91 7.32
C LEU A 97 -8.88 -7.16 8.54
N ALA A 98 -9.16 -6.11 9.29
CA ALA A 98 -10.08 -6.20 10.43
C ALA A 98 -11.52 -6.51 9.98
N ASN A 99 -11.93 -6.00 8.83
CA ASN A 99 -13.23 -6.24 8.20
C ASN A 99 -13.06 -6.37 6.68
N PRO A 100 -14.01 -7.01 5.99
CA PRO A 100 -14.01 -7.05 4.53
C PRO A 100 -13.99 -5.63 3.92
N VAL A 101 -13.10 -5.43 2.95
CA VAL A 101 -13.03 -4.19 2.19
C VAL A 101 -13.90 -4.33 0.95
N ARG A 102 -14.86 -3.43 0.80
CA ARG A 102 -15.76 -3.40 -0.35
C ARG A 102 -15.50 -2.17 -1.20
N ILE A 103 -15.37 -2.40 -2.49
CA ILE A 103 -15.18 -1.35 -3.50
C ILE A 103 -16.40 -1.39 -4.40
N THR A 104 -17.19 -0.32 -4.42
CA THR A 104 -18.42 -0.21 -5.21
C THR A 104 -18.37 1.01 -6.11
N GLY A 105 -19.08 0.98 -7.22
CA GLY A 105 -19.18 2.16 -8.10
C GLY A 105 -19.35 1.82 -9.57
N SER A 106 -18.70 2.60 -10.41
CA SER A 106 -18.72 2.48 -11.87
C SER A 106 -17.30 2.34 -12.43
N TRP A 107 -17.14 2.27 -13.76
CA TRP A 107 -15.79 2.23 -14.37
C TRP A 107 -14.97 3.51 -14.18
N SER A 108 -15.61 4.61 -13.83
CA SER A 108 -14.97 5.91 -13.65
C SER A 108 -14.95 6.41 -12.23
N GLN A 109 -15.82 5.90 -11.37
CA GLN A 109 -15.95 6.36 -10.00
C GLN A 109 -16.14 5.18 -9.07
N TRP A 110 -15.33 5.10 -8.02
CA TRP A 110 -15.39 4.05 -7.02
C TRP A 110 -15.44 4.63 -5.63
N GLN A 111 -16.07 3.88 -4.74
CA GLN A 111 -16.06 4.15 -3.32
C GLN A 111 -15.53 2.92 -2.58
N VAL A 112 -14.55 3.13 -1.71
CA VAL A 112 -13.99 2.11 -0.82
C VAL A 112 -14.56 2.37 0.56
N ASN A 113 -15.19 1.37 1.17
CA ASN A 113 -15.69 1.53 2.54
C ASN A 113 -14.54 1.76 3.52
N ALA A 114 -14.84 2.34 4.68
CA ALA A 114 -13.87 2.46 5.76
C ALA A 114 -13.30 1.09 6.13
N GLY A 115 -12.01 1.07 6.44
CA GLY A 115 -11.31 -0.17 6.71
C GLY A 115 -10.00 0.01 7.47
N GLU A 116 -9.42 -1.12 7.80
CA GLU A 116 -8.15 -1.23 8.52
C GLU A 116 -7.34 -2.39 7.96
N LEU A 117 -6.06 -2.12 7.67
CA LEU A 117 -5.09 -3.11 7.22
C LEU A 117 -3.92 -3.16 8.22
N LEU A 118 -3.61 -4.37 8.68
CA LEU A 118 -2.44 -4.65 9.51
C LEU A 118 -1.30 -5.19 8.66
N LEU A 119 -0.12 -4.63 8.83
CA LEU A 119 1.10 -4.98 8.11
C LEU A 119 2.25 -5.12 9.10
N PRO A 120 2.87 -6.30 9.26
CA PRO A 120 4.13 -6.43 9.96
C PRO A 120 5.23 -5.61 9.25
N ALA A 121 5.96 -4.79 10.01
CA ALA A 121 6.99 -3.94 9.42
C ALA A 121 8.11 -4.74 8.75
N GLU A 122 8.37 -5.95 9.23
CA GLU A 122 9.37 -6.88 8.68
C GLU A 122 9.12 -7.21 7.20
N GLY A 123 7.85 -7.30 6.79
CA GLY A 123 7.45 -7.55 5.40
C GLY A 123 7.93 -6.48 4.43
N LEU A 124 8.10 -5.24 4.91
CA LEU A 124 8.59 -4.14 4.08
C LEU A 124 10.03 -4.35 3.57
N SER A 125 10.83 -5.18 4.26
CA SER A 125 12.20 -5.51 3.83
C SER A 125 12.22 -6.12 2.42
N GLY A 126 11.15 -6.78 2.01
CA GLY A 126 10.99 -7.34 0.67
C GLY A 126 10.88 -6.33 -0.46
N LEU A 127 10.60 -5.08 -0.16
CA LEU A 127 10.48 -4.01 -1.17
C LEU A 127 11.84 -3.44 -1.61
N GLY A 128 12.97 -3.96 -1.06
CA GLY A 128 14.32 -3.57 -1.44
C GLY A 128 14.83 -2.34 -0.68
N ALA A 129 15.89 -1.75 -1.21
CA ALA A 129 16.53 -0.60 -0.56
C ALA A 129 15.61 0.64 -0.55
N PRO A 130 15.64 1.41 0.54
CA PRO A 130 16.47 1.27 1.75
C PRO A 130 15.88 0.34 2.83
N LEU A 131 14.65 -0.18 2.64
CA LEU A 131 13.90 -0.92 3.66
C LEU A 131 14.56 -2.26 4.05
N ASN A 132 15.19 -2.93 3.10
CA ASN A 132 15.94 -4.17 3.36
C ASN A 132 17.18 -3.93 4.24
N THR A 133 17.83 -2.77 4.11
CA THR A 133 19.00 -2.38 4.92
C THR A 133 18.58 -1.99 6.33
N LEU A 134 17.51 -1.19 6.43
CA LEU A 134 16.94 -0.77 7.71
C LEU A 134 16.36 -1.96 8.48
N ALA A 135 15.82 -2.95 7.77
CA ALA A 135 15.11 -4.10 8.31
C ALA A 135 14.18 -3.67 9.46
N PRO A 136 13.12 -2.90 9.15
CA PRO A 136 12.22 -2.36 10.15
C PRO A 136 11.52 -3.50 10.90
N SER A 137 11.22 -3.26 12.16
CA SER A 137 10.41 -4.13 13.01
C SER A 137 9.30 -3.34 13.67
N GLY A 138 8.25 -4.01 14.09
CA GLY A 138 7.09 -3.38 14.70
C GLY A 138 5.81 -3.63 13.92
N THR A 139 4.73 -2.95 14.30
CA THR A 139 3.43 -3.13 13.67
C THR A 139 2.99 -1.86 12.97
N ILE A 140 2.58 -2.00 11.74
CA ILE A 140 2.02 -0.92 10.92
C ILE A 140 0.54 -1.20 10.75
N ARG A 141 -0.28 -0.17 11.04
CA ARG A 141 -1.71 -0.19 10.87
C ARG A 141 -2.11 0.96 9.95
N LEU A 142 -2.70 0.64 8.82
CA LEU A 142 -3.28 1.60 7.91
C LEU A 142 -4.79 1.60 8.11
N THR A 143 -5.33 2.74 8.54
CA THR A 143 -6.78 2.95 8.65
C THR A 143 -7.21 4.00 7.63
N TRP A 144 -8.41 3.86 7.12
CA TRP A 144 -9.00 4.87 6.24
C TRP A 144 -10.50 4.98 6.49
N ASN A 145 -11.00 6.20 6.33
CA ASN A 145 -12.42 6.45 6.22
C ASN A 145 -12.90 6.02 4.82
N THR A 146 -14.18 6.16 4.54
CA THR A 146 -14.66 5.98 3.17
C THR A 146 -13.82 6.84 2.22
N LEU A 147 -13.27 6.19 1.17
CA LEU A 147 -12.47 6.84 0.15
C LEU A 147 -13.27 6.89 -1.15
N ASP A 148 -13.39 8.08 -1.73
CA ASP A 148 -13.95 8.27 -3.05
C ASP A 148 -12.83 8.39 -4.08
N LEU A 149 -12.88 7.54 -5.10
CA LEU A 149 -11.90 7.51 -6.18
C LEU A 149 -12.57 7.86 -7.50
N LEU A 150 -11.96 8.75 -8.25
CA LEU A 150 -12.40 9.14 -9.57
C LEU A 150 -11.27 8.91 -10.58
N ARG A 151 -11.57 8.11 -11.60
CA ARG A 151 -10.65 7.85 -12.70
C ARG A 151 -10.61 9.05 -13.64
N GLN A 152 -9.42 9.52 -13.90
CA GLN A 152 -9.12 10.50 -14.95
C GLN A 152 -8.27 9.85 -16.05
N PRO A 153 -8.11 10.46 -17.24
CA PRO A 153 -7.39 9.85 -18.36
C PRO A 153 -5.97 9.37 -18.03
N GLN A 154 -5.27 10.06 -17.14
CA GLN A 154 -3.88 9.76 -16.81
C GLN A 154 -3.63 9.53 -15.31
N SER A 155 -4.65 9.58 -14.47
CA SER A 155 -4.52 9.47 -13.01
C SER A 155 -5.79 8.96 -12.36
N VAL A 156 -5.68 8.61 -11.09
CA VAL A 156 -6.83 8.39 -10.22
C VAL A 156 -6.76 9.45 -9.14
N THR A 157 -7.84 10.20 -8.97
CA THR A 157 -7.97 11.14 -7.86
C THR A 157 -8.62 10.45 -6.69
N VAL A 158 -8.19 10.80 -5.49
CA VAL A 158 -8.68 10.22 -4.23
C VAL A 158 -9.19 11.33 -3.34
N GLN A 159 -10.33 11.12 -2.69
CA GLN A 159 -10.82 11.98 -1.62
C GLN A 159 -11.04 11.16 -0.36
N GLY A 160 -10.61 11.69 0.78
CA GLY A 160 -10.75 11.06 2.07
C GLY A 160 -9.52 11.20 2.93
N ARG A 161 -9.48 10.46 4.04
CA ARG A 161 -8.36 10.46 4.97
C ARG A 161 -7.85 9.07 5.19
N THR A 162 -6.53 8.92 5.20
CA THR A 162 -5.86 7.70 5.62
C THR A 162 -4.89 8.02 6.77
N VAL A 163 -4.77 7.11 7.72
CA VAL A 163 -3.86 7.26 8.86
C VAL A 163 -3.00 6.00 8.93
N LEU A 164 -1.69 6.20 8.90
CA LEU A 164 -0.70 5.16 9.08
C LEU A 164 -0.15 5.25 10.50
N SER A 165 -0.56 4.32 11.35
CA SER A 165 -0.06 4.19 12.72
C SER A 165 1.05 3.14 12.73
N MET A 166 2.22 3.53 13.21
CA MET A 166 3.43 2.72 13.29
C MET A 166 3.76 2.52 14.77
N SER A 167 3.53 1.33 15.30
CA SER A 167 3.68 1.02 16.71
C SER A 167 4.96 0.24 16.98
N ASP A 168 5.69 0.67 18.02
CA ASP A 168 6.89 0.03 18.54
C ASP A 168 7.94 -0.26 17.45
N MET A 169 8.13 0.75 16.60
CA MET A 169 9.03 0.66 15.46
C MET A 169 10.47 0.55 15.91
N GLY A 170 11.18 -0.36 15.27
CA GLY A 170 12.61 -0.57 15.44
C GLY A 170 13.31 -0.69 14.09
N ALA A 171 14.62 -0.72 14.13
CA ALA A 171 15.47 -1.00 12.97
C ALA A 171 16.62 -1.93 13.39
N ARG A 172 17.19 -2.70 12.44
CA ARG A 172 18.26 -3.66 12.74
C ARG A 172 19.45 -3.00 13.42
N MET A 173 19.85 -1.84 12.95
CA MET A 173 21.02 -1.11 13.44
C MET A 173 20.70 -0.12 14.57
N ALA A 174 19.49 -0.10 15.06
CA ALA A 174 19.10 0.78 16.13
C ALA A 174 19.75 0.34 17.46
N PRO A 175 20.38 1.27 18.21
CA PRO A 175 21.01 0.96 19.49
C PRO A 175 19.99 0.58 20.57
N ILE A 176 18.75 1.01 20.40
CA ILE A 176 17.63 0.71 21.31
C ILE A 176 16.40 0.25 20.51
N LYS A 177 15.60 -0.60 21.12
CA LYS A 177 14.33 -1.09 20.54
C LYS A 177 13.26 -1.13 21.62
N PRO A 178 12.09 -0.57 21.32
CA PRO A 178 11.71 0.17 20.12
C PRO A 178 12.32 1.57 20.08
N LEU A 179 12.48 2.13 18.88
CA LEU A 179 12.85 3.54 18.65
C LEU A 179 11.68 4.48 18.98
N GLY A 180 10.47 4.08 18.61
CA GLY A 180 9.27 4.84 18.88
C GLY A 180 8.03 4.35 18.17
N SER A 181 6.93 5.04 18.43
CA SER A 181 5.66 4.88 17.73
C SER A 181 5.29 6.19 17.06
N TYR A 182 4.84 6.12 15.82
CA TYR A 182 4.63 7.28 14.97
C TYR A 182 3.24 7.22 14.34
N GLU A 183 2.75 8.38 13.93
CA GLU A 183 1.51 8.49 13.18
C GLU A 183 1.74 9.39 11.97
N MET A 184 1.34 8.93 10.80
CA MET A 184 1.30 9.70 9.57
C MET A 184 -0.13 9.82 9.10
N ILE A 185 -0.63 11.05 9.03
CA ILE A 185 -1.95 11.38 8.51
C ILE A 185 -1.79 11.84 7.07
N MET A 186 -2.64 11.33 6.19
CA MET A 186 -2.70 11.71 4.79
C MET A 186 -4.12 12.16 4.46
N ASP A 187 -4.29 13.45 4.18
CA ASP A 187 -5.55 14.06 3.76
C ASP A 187 -5.57 14.17 2.22
N TRP A 188 -6.34 13.32 1.58
CA TRP A 188 -6.43 13.22 0.13
C TRP A 188 -7.43 14.24 -0.43
N ARG A 189 -6.98 15.05 -1.39
CA ARG A 189 -7.78 16.05 -2.08
C ARG A 189 -7.53 16.00 -3.59
N GLY A 190 -8.20 15.07 -4.25
CA GLY A 190 -8.02 14.87 -5.67
C GLY A 190 -6.68 14.20 -6.02
N PRO A 191 -5.81 14.83 -6.84
CA PRO A 191 -4.54 14.24 -7.27
C PRO A 191 -3.41 14.38 -6.23
N GLN A 192 -3.69 14.96 -5.08
CA GLN A 192 -2.70 15.23 -4.05
C GLN A 192 -3.17 14.78 -2.67
N ALA A 193 -2.20 14.51 -1.79
CA ALA A 193 -2.43 14.30 -0.37
C ALA A 193 -1.49 15.19 0.46
N ASP A 194 -2.05 15.87 1.45
CA ASP A 194 -1.27 16.55 2.47
C ASP A 194 -0.86 15.53 3.52
N LEU A 195 0.43 15.47 3.86
CA LEU A 195 1.00 14.54 4.81
C LEU A 195 1.45 15.25 6.07
N THR A 196 1.14 14.66 7.22
CA THR A 196 1.65 15.11 8.51
C THR A 196 2.17 13.91 9.28
N LEU A 197 3.46 13.96 9.68
CA LEU A 197 4.11 12.94 10.51
C LEU A 197 4.34 13.49 11.90
N ARG A 198 3.99 12.69 12.92
CA ARG A 198 4.28 13.01 14.31
C ARG A 198 4.74 11.78 15.08
N THR A 199 5.54 11.99 16.10
CA THR A 199 5.83 10.98 17.10
C THR A 199 4.71 10.93 18.12
N VAL A 200 4.25 9.71 18.42
CA VAL A 200 3.31 9.44 19.51
C VAL A 200 4.05 9.21 20.81
N ARG A 201 5.13 8.40 20.76
CA ARG A 201 6.02 8.10 21.89
C ARG A 201 7.33 7.51 21.40
N GLY A 202 8.38 7.61 22.19
CA GLY A 202 9.66 6.91 21.93
C GLY A 202 10.89 7.80 22.05
N ALA A 203 12.03 7.19 21.98
CA ALA A 203 13.32 7.87 22.09
C ALA A 203 13.71 8.63 20.82
N LEU A 204 13.33 8.13 19.65
CA LEU A 204 13.50 8.84 18.38
C LEU A 204 12.24 9.68 18.09
N GLN A 205 12.42 10.99 18.05
CA GLN A 205 11.36 11.94 17.75
C GLN A 205 11.40 12.29 16.27
N LEU A 206 10.30 12.03 15.56
CA LEU A 206 10.11 12.36 14.15
C LEU A 206 8.91 13.30 14.01
N SER A 207 9.06 14.36 13.27
CA SER A 207 7.96 15.25 12.90
C SER A 207 8.20 15.81 11.51
N GLY A 208 7.13 16.17 10.82
CA GLY A 208 7.25 16.77 9.50
C GLY A 208 5.91 16.89 8.81
N ALA A 209 5.96 17.62 7.71
CA ALA A 209 4.83 17.79 6.81
C ALA A 209 5.29 17.65 5.36
N GLY A 210 4.39 17.29 4.50
CA GLY A 210 4.69 17.10 3.11
C GLY A 210 3.46 17.03 2.23
N MET A 211 3.70 16.80 0.97
CA MET A 211 2.67 16.64 -0.03
C MET A 211 3.04 15.50 -0.98
N LEU A 212 2.12 14.62 -1.23
CA LEU A 212 2.20 13.64 -2.31
C LEU A 212 1.38 14.18 -3.49
N GLN A 213 2.01 14.40 -4.63
CA GLN A 213 1.35 14.89 -5.84
C GLN A 213 1.82 14.09 -7.06
N ASN A 214 0.89 13.49 -7.79
CA ASN A 214 1.18 12.68 -8.98
C ASN A 214 2.28 11.60 -8.73
N GLY A 215 2.24 10.95 -7.58
CA GLY A 215 3.23 9.94 -7.18
C GLY A 215 4.58 10.50 -6.74
N ARG A 216 4.77 11.81 -6.71
CA ARG A 216 5.99 12.46 -6.21
C ARG A 216 5.77 12.95 -4.79
N LEU A 217 6.62 12.48 -3.88
CA LEU A 217 6.62 12.89 -2.49
C LEU A 217 7.55 14.09 -2.31
N ARG A 218 7.02 15.18 -1.75
CA ARG A 218 7.79 16.29 -1.20
C ARG A 218 7.55 16.29 0.29
N PHE A 219 8.59 16.15 1.08
CA PHE A 219 8.45 16.07 2.53
C PHE A 219 9.59 16.83 3.19
N THR A 220 9.23 17.62 4.19
CA THR A 220 10.17 18.35 5.05
C THR A 220 9.86 17.98 6.48
N GLY A 221 10.85 17.51 7.19
CA GLY A 221 10.70 17.07 8.56
C GLY A 221 11.99 17.17 9.34
N GLN A 222 11.92 16.69 10.56
CA GLN A 222 13.06 16.65 11.47
C GLN A 222 13.06 15.36 12.30
N ALA A 223 14.26 14.91 12.60
CA ALA A 223 14.51 13.84 13.54
C ALA A 223 15.36 14.35 14.69
N SER A 224 15.03 13.99 15.92
CA SER A 224 15.81 14.31 17.11
C SER A 224 15.73 13.18 18.13
N ALA A 225 16.63 13.18 19.10
CA ALA A 225 16.51 12.32 20.28
C ALA A 225 15.56 12.97 21.30
N ALA A 226 14.80 12.16 22.00
CA ALA A 226 14.12 12.58 23.22
C ALA A 226 15.15 12.84 24.34
N ASP A 227 14.74 13.65 25.33
CA ASP A 227 15.60 14.03 26.45
C ASP A 227 16.15 12.76 27.17
N GLY A 228 17.47 12.70 27.34
CA GLY A 228 18.19 11.55 27.92
C GLY A 228 18.59 10.44 26.94
N TYR A 229 18.25 10.56 25.66
CA TYR A 229 18.63 9.61 24.61
C TYR A 229 19.59 10.18 23.57
N GLU A 230 20.10 11.41 23.80
CA GLU A 230 20.92 12.16 22.84
C GLU A 230 22.22 11.41 22.51
N ASP A 231 22.92 10.92 23.53
CA ASP A 231 24.16 10.18 23.36
C ASP A 231 23.93 8.82 22.70
N THR A 232 22.87 8.13 23.11
CA THR A 232 22.52 6.80 22.60
C THR A 232 22.16 6.85 21.12
N LEU A 233 21.38 7.85 20.70
CA LEU A 233 20.93 7.99 19.31
C LEU A 233 21.84 8.85 18.45
N GLY A 234 22.85 9.51 19.04
CA GLY A 234 23.72 10.48 18.36
C GLY A 234 24.39 9.93 17.10
N ASN A 235 24.95 8.74 17.17
CA ASN A 235 25.60 8.09 16.02
C ASN A 235 24.59 7.75 14.92
N MET A 236 23.43 7.22 15.29
CA MET A 236 22.36 6.90 14.33
C MET A 236 21.81 8.16 13.65
N LEU A 237 21.56 9.20 14.41
CA LEU A 237 21.09 10.48 13.90
C LEU A 237 22.06 11.11 12.90
N ASN A 238 23.37 11.02 13.16
CA ASN A 238 24.40 11.50 12.24
C ASN A 238 24.40 10.80 10.87
N LEU A 239 23.94 9.54 10.82
CA LEU A 239 23.81 8.79 9.57
C LEU A 239 22.57 9.20 8.77
N LEU A 240 21.56 9.79 9.42
CA LEU A 240 20.32 10.18 8.77
C LEU A 240 20.41 11.50 8.01
N GLY A 241 21.37 12.36 8.34
CA GLY A 241 21.49 13.63 7.63
C GLY A 241 22.35 14.68 8.37
N GLN A 242 22.28 15.92 7.89
CA GLN A 242 23.04 17.02 8.47
C GLN A 242 22.35 17.57 9.73
N ARG A 243 23.16 17.78 10.76
CA ARG A 243 22.72 18.42 12.00
C ARG A 243 22.41 19.90 11.77
N ARG A 244 21.27 20.33 12.31
CA ARG A 244 20.90 21.75 12.44
C ARG A 244 20.54 22.01 13.89
N MET A 245 20.84 23.19 14.38
CA MET A 245 20.39 23.61 15.70
C MET A 245 19.08 24.38 15.58
N VAL A 246 18.02 23.84 16.18
CA VAL A 246 16.70 24.47 16.21
C VAL A 246 16.24 24.55 17.67
N ASN A 247 15.96 25.76 18.14
CA ASN A 247 15.55 26.04 19.53
C ASN A 247 16.46 25.39 20.60
N GLY A 248 17.78 25.42 20.38
CA GLY A 248 18.75 24.85 21.32
C GLY A 248 18.87 23.33 21.32
N LYS A 249 18.12 22.61 20.47
CA LYS A 249 18.23 21.16 20.30
C LYS A 249 18.90 20.81 18.95
N ASN A 250 19.74 19.78 18.97
CA ASN A 250 20.30 19.22 17.75
C ASN A 250 19.21 18.41 17.02
N VAL A 251 18.86 18.84 15.83
CA VAL A 251 17.91 18.14 14.97
C VAL A 251 18.56 17.77 13.65
N ILE A 252 18.12 16.68 13.06
CA ILE A 252 18.50 16.28 11.71
C ILE A 252 17.35 16.68 10.77
N ALA A 253 17.69 17.45 9.75
CA ALA A 253 16.70 17.78 8.71
C ALA A 253 16.47 16.57 7.80
N LEU A 254 15.20 16.26 7.56
CA LEU A 254 14.72 15.24 6.64
C LEU A 254 14.06 15.94 5.46
N GLU A 255 14.70 15.90 4.29
CA GLU A 255 14.16 16.51 3.09
C GLU A 255 14.08 15.48 1.97
N PHE A 256 12.88 15.26 1.43
CA PHE A 256 12.62 14.44 0.24
C PHE A 256 11.98 15.33 -0.83
N ARG A 257 12.53 15.32 -2.03
CA ARG A 257 12.06 16.15 -3.16
C ARG A 257 11.78 15.30 -4.40
#